data_11bbbfb60d148f8773af813574811293
#
_entry.id   11bbbfb60d148f8773af813574811293
#
_cell.length_a   1.000
_cell.length_b   1.000
_cell.length_c   1.000
_cell.angle_alpha   90.00
_cell.angle_beta   90.00
_cell.angle_gamma   90.00
#
_symmetry.space_group_name_H-M   'P 1'
#
loop_
_entity.id
_entity.type
_entity.pdbx_description
1 polymer ?
#
loop_
_entity_poly.entity_id
_entity_poly.type
_entity_poly.pdbx_seq_one_letter_code
_entity_poly.pdbx_strand_id
1 'polypeptide(L)'
;EAGDEILVTLYIDKSKRLCASMKGLYDLLSKDSPYQKDQMVTGRVYEFSDNFGAFVAVDDRFSARIPNSEDHSFLKIGDVIEAKVTAVKPDGKLDLTLREKAYIQMDTDAEKILELLDSYAGVLPFSEKASPEVIKRETGLSKAAFKRAIGHLYKERKITLDGGKIRKSFV
;
A
#
# COMPACT_ATOMS: atom_id res chain seq x y z
N GLU A 1 6.55 -15.73 -4.04
CA GLU A 1 7.79 -16.34 -4.60
C GLU A 1 8.37 -17.33 -3.59
N ALA A 2 9.38 -18.14 -3.99
CA ALA A 2 10.02 -19.04 -3.04
C ALA A 2 10.78 -18.21 -1.98
N GLY A 3 10.45 -18.43 -0.69
CA GLY A 3 10.99 -17.66 0.43
C GLY A 3 10.02 -16.67 1.06
N ASP A 4 8.86 -16.43 0.43
CA ASP A 4 7.83 -15.58 1.01
C ASP A 4 7.13 -16.31 2.18
N GLU A 5 6.94 -15.60 3.28
CA GLU A 5 6.13 -16.09 4.41
C GLU A 5 4.68 -15.70 4.23
N ILE A 6 3.80 -16.69 4.25
CA ILE A 6 2.35 -16.49 4.10
C ILE A 6 1.58 -17.17 5.22
N LEU A 7 0.45 -16.62 5.57
CA LEU A 7 -0.48 -17.23 6.52
C LEU A 7 -1.36 -18.25 5.80
N VAL A 8 -1.49 -19.45 6.36
CA VAL A 8 -2.30 -20.51 5.79
C VAL A 8 -3.13 -21.22 6.85
N THR A 9 -4.24 -21.79 6.42
CA THR A 9 -5.04 -22.73 7.21
C THR A 9 -4.68 -24.16 6.83
N LEU A 10 -4.67 -25.07 7.81
CA LEU A 10 -4.48 -26.48 7.55
C LEU A 10 -5.83 -27.18 7.54
N TYR A 11 -6.05 -28.07 6.59
CA TYR A 11 -7.25 -28.90 6.50
C TYR A 11 -6.94 -30.29 5.94
N ILE A 12 -7.82 -31.24 6.21
CA ILE A 12 -7.74 -32.59 5.65
C ILE A 12 -8.66 -32.67 4.44
N ASP A 13 -8.11 -33.01 3.28
CA ASP A 13 -8.88 -33.16 2.04
C ASP A 13 -9.74 -34.47 2.06
N LYS A 14 -10.60 -34.65 1.04
CA LYS A 14 -11.43 -35.85 0.88
C LYS A 14 -10.61 -37.13 0.75
N SER A 15 -9.34 -37.01 0.35
CA SER A 15 -8.40 -38.14 0.23
C SER A 15 -7.59 -38.38 1.52
N LYS A 16 -7.99 -37.74 2.64
CA LYS A 16 -7.34 -37.81 3.97
C LYS A 16 -5.88 -37.28 3.98
N ARG A 17 -5.53 -36.36 3.07
CA ARG A 17 -4.23 -35.72 3.06
C ARG A 17 -4.29 -34.39 3.78
N LEU A 18 -3.24 -34.08 4.52
CA LEU A 18 -3.05 -32.74 5.10
C LEU A 18 -2.72 -31.75 3.99
N CYS A 19 -3.53 -30.71 3.88
CA CYS A 19 -3.39 -29.64 2.90
C CYS A 19 -3.33 -28.28 3.59
N ALA A 20 -2.71 -27.30 2.92
CA ALA A 20 -2.67 -25.91 3.34
C ALA A 20 -3.43 -25.03 2.33
N SER A 21 -4.11 -23.98 2.80
CA SER A 21 -4.83 -23.03 1.97
C SER A 21 -4.80 -21.64 2.59
N MET A 22 -4.75 -20.61 1.77
CA MET A 22 -4.99 -19.23 2.20
C MET A 22 -6.48 -18.90 2.32
N LYS A 23 -7.34 -19.73 1.72
CA LYS A 23 -8.80 -19.54 1.79
C LYS A 23 -9.32 -19.87 3.19
N GLY A 24 -10.29 -19.06 3.66
CA GLY A 24 -10.95 -19.29 4.96
C GLY A 24 -10.21 -18.68 6.15
N LEU A 25 -9.10 -17.98 5.94
CA LEU A 25 -8.39 -17.24 7.01
C LEU A 25 -9.31 -16.25 7.72
N TYR A 26 -10.14 -15.53 6.94
CA TYR A 26 -11.09 -14.57 7.47
C TYR A 26 -12.03 -15.13 8.57
N ASP A 27 -12.46 -16.40 8.43
CA ASP A 27 -13.36 -17.04 9.38
C ASP A 27 -12.64 -17.56 10.62
N LEU A 28 -11.33 -17.84 10.50
CA LEU A 28 -10.51 -18.39 11.57
C LEU A 28 -9.86 -17.33 12.45
N LEU A 29 -9.64 -16.13 11.91
CA LEU A 29 -9.05 -15.04 12.68
C LEU A 29 -10.00 -14.56 13.76
N SER A 30 -9.44 -14.32 14.95
CA SER A 30 -10.18 -13.83 16.11
C SER A 30 -10.73 -12.43 15.83
N LYS A 31 -11.96 -12.22 16.29
CA LYS A 31 -12.62 -10.90 16.29
C LYS A 31 -12.55 -10.23 17.66
N ASP A 32 -11.98 -10.90 18.66
CA ASP A 32 -11.81 -10.39 20.03
C ASP A 32 -10.40 -9.82 20.20
N SER A 33 -10.19 -8.65 19.57
CA SER A 33 -8.91 -7.96 19.59
C SER A 33 -8.75 -7.12 20.86
N PRO A 34 -7.56 -7.14 21.52
CA PRO A 34 -7.29 -6.28 22.67
C PRO A 34 -6.98 -4.82 22.28
N TYR A 35 -6.84 -4.56 21.00
CA TYR A 35 -6.42 -3.25 20.49
C TYR A 35 -7.53 -2.22 20.51
N GLN A 36 -7.14 -0.96 20.73
CA GLN A 36 -8.02 0.20 20.75
C GLN A 36 -7.68 1.16 19.61
N LYS A 37 -8.60 2.07 19.35
CA LYS A 37 -8.38 3.16 18.39
C LYS A 37 -7.10 3.93 18.72
N ASP A 38 -6.41 4.36 17.68
CA ASP A 38 -5.14 5.12 17.70
C ASP A 38 -3.90 4.32 18.10
N GLN A 39 -4.01 3.04 18.43
CA GLN A 39 -2.86 2.18 18.66
C GLN A 39 -2.19 1.75 17.36
N MET A 40 -0.86 1.59 17.41
CA MET A 40 -0.07 0.99 16.34
C MET A 40 -0.07 -0.53 16.50
N VAL A 41 -0.24 -1.22 15.40
CA VAL A 41 -0.27 -2.69 15.32
C VAL A 41 0.59 -3.18 14.18
N THR A 42 1.13 -4.38 14.34
CA THR A 42 1.81 -5.11 13.26
C THR A 42 0.88 -6.19 12.74
N GLY A 43 0.81 -6.34 11.42
CA GLY A 43 -0.04 -7.36 10.83
C GLY A 43 0.45 -7.81 9.46
N ARG A 44 -0.02 -8.96 9.01
CA ARG A 44 0.32 -9.56 7.73
C ARG A 44 -0.85 -9.47 6.77
N VAL A 45 -0.58 -8.97 5.56
CA VAL A 45 -1.58 -8.93 4.47
C VAL A 45 -1.80 -10.35 3.95
N TYR A 46 -3.06 -10.83 3.93
CA TYR A 46 -3.35 -12.17 3.48
C TYR A 46 -4.34 -12.26 2.30
N GLU A 47 -5.13 -11.20 2.06
CA GLU A 47 -6.12 -11.19 0.97
C GLU A 47 -6.44 -9.76 0.52
N PHE A 48 -6.78 -9.59 -0.75
CA PHE A 48 -7.33 -8.35 -1.30
C PHE A 48 -8.75 -8.55 -1.79
N SER A 49 -9.59 -7.55 -1.57
CA SER A 49 -10.97 -7.52 -2.03
C SER A 49 -11.28 -6.19 -2.71
N ASP A 50 -11.86 -6.24 -3.90
CA ASP A 50 -12.25 -5.04 -4.65
C ASP A 50 -13.26 -4.16 -3.89
N ASN A 51 -14.08 -4.79 -3.04
CA ASN A 51 -15.14 -4.08 -2.29
C ASN A 51 -14.70 -3.65 -0.88
N PHE A 52 -13.76 -4.36 -0.26
CA PHE A 52 -13.46 -4.18 1.16
C PHE A 52 -12.05 -3.67 1.45
N GLY A 53 -11.13 -3.75 0.48
CA GLY A 53 -9.74 -3.37 0.61
C GLY A 53 -8.80 -4.53 0.93
N ALA A 54 -7.72 -4.27 1.66
CA ALA A 54 -6.74 -5.28 2.03
C ALA A 54 -7.08 -5.89 3.39
N PHE A 55 -7.18 -7.21 3.45
CA PHE A 55 -7.35 -7.93 4.70
C PHE A 55 -6.00 -8.22 5.36
N VAL A 56 -5.95 -7.97 6.66
CA VAL A 56 -4.73 -8.04 7.47
C VAL A 56 -4.99 -8.90 8.70
N ALA A 57 -4.07 -9.81 8.98
CA ALA A 57 -4.03 -10.56 10.23
C ALA A 57 -3.08 -9.83 11.21
N VAL A 58 -3.62 -9.09 12.16
CA VAL A 58 -2.84 -8.43 13.21
C VAL A 58 -2.32 -9.49 14.17
N ASP A 59 -1.01 -9.49 14.42
CA ASP A 59 -0.28 -10.52 15.20
C ASP A 59 -0.52 -11.95 14.68
N ASP A 60 -0.79 -12.10 13.38
CA ASP A 60 -1.20 -13.35 12.71
C ASP A 60 -2.44 -14.01 13.39
N ARG A 61 -3.23 -13.25 14.14
CA ARG A 61 -4.33 -13.74 14.98
C ARG A 61 -5.64 -12.95 14.86
N PHE A 62 -5.59 -11.62 14.78
CA PHE A 62 -6.79 -10.79 14.87
C PHE A 62 -7.21 -10.27 13.49
N SER A 63 -8.53 -10.31 13.23
CA SER A 63 -9.09 -9.86 11.96
C SER A 63 -9.07 -8.34 11.84
N ALA A 64 -8.42 -7.85 10.80
CA ALA A 64 -8.34 -6.44 10.48
C ALA A 64 -8.44 -6.21 8.97
N ARG A 65 -8.67 -4.95 8.57
CA ARG A 65 -8.61 -4.55 7.17
C ARG A 65 -8.11 -3.11 7.01
N ILE A 66 -7.52 -2.84 5.86
CA ILE A 66 -7.29 -1.49 5.34
C ILE A 66 -8.41 -1.23 4.33
N PRO A 67 -9.30 -0.24 4.56
CA PRO A 67 -10.43 0.05 3.67
C PRO A 67 -9.98 0.47 2.27
N ASN A 68 -10.81 0.25 1.25
CA ASN A 68 -10.55 0.71 -0.14
C ASN A 68 -10.40 2.23 -0.30
N SER A 69 -10.85 3.02 0.66
CA SER A 69 -10.61 4.46 0.70
C SER A 69 -9.16 4.83 0.97
N GLU A 70 -8.37 3.89 1.47
CA GLU A 70 -6.94 4.03 1.70
C GLU A 70 -6.17 3.42 0.53
N ASP A 71 -5.05 4.05 0.15
CA ASP A 71 -4.19 3.48 -0.88
C ASP A 71 -3.37 2.32 -0.32
N HIS A 72 -3.61 1.15 -0.85
CA HIS A 72 -2.93 -0.09 -0.52
C HIS A 72 -2.36 -0.79 -1.77
N SER A 73 -2.31 -0.08 -2.92
CA SER A 73 -1.87 -0.62 -4.21
C SER A 73 -0.41 -1.08 -4.24
N PHE A 74 0.39 -0.67 -3.28
CA PHE A 74 1.80 -1.04 -3.13
C PHE A 74 2.00 -2.30 -2.28
N LEU A 75 0.96 -2.78 -1.59
CA LEU A 75 1.02 -3.97 -0.75
C LEU A 75 0.91 -5.25 -1.57
N LYS A 76 1.50 -6.31 -1.04
CA LYS A 76 1.42 -7.68 -1.57
C LYS A 76 0.95 -8.63 -0.48
N ILE A 77 0.41 -9.76 -0.89
CA ILE A 77 0.11 -10.87 0.03
C ILE A 77 1.42 -11.35 0.65
N GLY A 78 1.42 -11.51 1.97
CA GLY A 78 2.59 -11.88 2.77
C GLY A 78 3.30 -10.68 3.40
N ASP A 79 3.10 -9.45 2.91
CA ASP A 79 3.73 -8.27 3.49
C ASP A 79 3.36 -8.10 4.96
N VAL A 80 4.38 -7.89 5.78
CA VAL A 80 4.22 -7.49 7.18
C VAL A 80 4.24 -5.97 7.24
N ILE A 81 3.17 -5.41 7.79
CA ILE A 81 2.96 -3.97 7.85
C ILE A 81 2.78 -3.50 9.28
N GLU A 82 3.19 -2.28 9.56
CA GLU A 82 2.75 -1.54 10.73
C GLU A 82 1.66 -0.56 10.30
N ALA A 83 0.56 -0.55 11.03
CA ALA A 83 -0.60 0.27 10.73
C ALA A 83 -1.22 0.82 12.01
N LYS A 84 -1.96 1.92 11.89
CA LYS A 84 -2.68 2.51 13.01
C LYS A 84 -4.14 2.07 13.00
N VAL A 85 -4.66 1.68 14.14
CA VAL A 85 -6.08 1.37 14.31
C VAL A 85 -6.91 2.64 14.23
N THR A 86 -7.79 2.74 13.25
CA THR A 86 -8.70 3.88 13.08
C THR A 86 -10.05 3.65 13.73
N ALA A 87 -10.50 2.40 13.77
CA ALA A 87 -11.74 2.03 14.42
C ALA A 87 -11.71 0.57 14.88
N VAL A 88 -12.36 0.30 15.98
CA VAL A 88 -12.73 -1.05 16.42
C VAL A 88 -14.22 -1.20 16.17
N LYS A 89 -14.58 -2.20 15.38
CA LYS A 89 -15.97 -2.46 15.02
C LYS A 89 -16.73 -3.15 16.18
N PRO A 90 -18.06 -3.09 16.18
CA PRO A 90 -18.86 -3.79 17.22
C PRO A 90 -18.60 -5.30 17.28
N ASP A 91 -18.18 -5.91 16.17
CA ASP A 91 -17.82 -7.32 16.08
C ASP A 91 -16.34 -7.58 16.45
N GLY A 92 -15.61 -6.57 16.93
CA GLY A 92 -14.21 -6.66 17.37
C GLY A 92 -13.16 -6.61 16.27
N LYS A 93 -13.56 -6.52 14.99
CA LYS A 93 -12.63 -6.34 13.88
C LYS A 93 -12.04 -4.94 13.85
N LEU A 94 -10.82 -4.82 13.35
CA LEU A 94 -10.10 -3.56 13.27
C LEU A 94 -10.17 -2.97 11.86
N ASP A 95 -10.43 -1.66 11.77
CA ASP A 95 -10.10 -0.89 10.57
C ASP A 95 -8.73 -0.21 10.79
N LEU A 96 -7.85 -0.33 9.80
CA LEU A 96 -6.47 0.15 9.87
C LEU A 96 -6.22 1.25 8.84
N THR A 97 -5.20 2.08 9.09
CA THR A 97 -4.68 3.06 8.13
C THR A 97 -3.17 3.02 8.04
N LEU A 98 -2.65 3.27 6.84
CA LEU A 98 -1.23 3.42 6.54
C LEU A 98 -0.85 4.89 6.29
N ARG A 99 -1.71 5.84 6.61
CA ARG A 99 -1.56 7.25 6.21
C ARG A 99 -0.20 7.85 6.53
N GLU A 100 0.35 7.58 7.71
CA GLU A 100 1.67 8.12 8.09
C GLU A 100 2.78 7.53 7.21
N LYS A 101 2.76 6.21 6.95
CA LYS A 101 3.74 5.57 6.04
C LYS A 101 3.53 5.95 4.58
N ALA A 102 2.27 6.07 4.15
CA ALA A 102 1.94 6.54 2.80
C ALA A 102 2.40 7.99 2.58
N TYR A 103 2.34 8.84 3.59
CA TYR A 103 2.85 10.20 3.53
C TYR A 103 4.38 10.22 3.43
N ILE A 104 5.09 9.47 4.28
CA ILE A 104 6.56 9.34 4.23
C ILE A 104 7.02 8.78 2.89
N GLN A 105 6.34 7.75 2.37
CA GLN A 105 6.65 7.18 1.06
C GLN A 105 6.42 8.19 -0.08
N MET A 106 5.36 8.98 0.02
CA MET A 106 5.06 10.03 -0.97
C MET A 106 6.11 11.13 -0.96
N ASP A 107 6.63 11.51 0.21
CA ASP A 107 7.73 12.49 0.32
C ASP A 107 9.01 11.93 -0.31
N THR A 108 9.36 10.67 -0.02
CA THR A 108 10.51 10.00 -0.63
C THR A 108 10.37 9.87 -2.15
N ASP A 109 9.18 9.54 -2.66
CA ASP A 109 8.92 9.46 -4.09
C ASP A 109 8.97 10.86 -4.75
N ALA A 110 8.53 11.89 -4.03
CA ALA A 110 8.61 13.28 -4.47
C ALA A 110 10.09 13.78 -4.56
N GLU A 111 10.91 13.43 -3.57
CA GLU A 111 12.35 13.74 -3.59
C GLU A 111 13.05 13.11 -4.78
N LYS A 112 12.80 11.82 -5.07
CA LYS A 112 13.34 11.15 -6.27
C LYS A 112 12.96 11.86 -7.57
N ILE A 113 11.72 12.36 -7.66
CA ILE A 113 11.27 13.10 -8.84
C ILE A 113 11.97 14.44 -8.95
N LEU A 114 12.24 15.15 -7.84
CA LEU A 114 13.00 16.40 -7.85
C LEU A 114 14.45 16.16 -8.27
N GLU A 115 15.11 15.14 -7.76
CA GLU A 115 16.46 14.73 -8.19
C GLU A 115 16.49 14.39 -9.68
N LEU A 116 15.49 13.67 -10.16
CA LEU A 116 15.37 13.35 -11.58
C LEU A 116 15.17 14.61 -12.42
N LEU A 117 14.32 15.55 -11.98
CA LEU A 117 14.17 16.86 -12.63
C LEU A 117 15.49 17.62 -12.73
N ASP A 118 16.30 17.59 -11.66
CA ASP A 118 17.62 18.23 -11.67
C ASP A 118 18.55 17.58 -12.70
N SER A 119 18.51 16.24 -12.83
CA SER A 119 19.30 15.53 -13.84
C SER A 119 18.87 15.84 -15.28
N TYR A 120 17.61 16.23 -15.49
CA TYR A 120 17.06 16.66 -16.79
C TYR A 120 16.99 18.19 -16.97
N ALA A 121 17.87 18.92 -16.32
CA ALA A 121 17.91 20.40 -16.38
C ALA A 121 16.56 21.06 -16.05
N GLY A 122 15.82 20.49 -15.11
CA GLY A 122 14.56 21.01 -14.59
C GLY A 122 13.30 20.67 -15.39
N VAL A 123 13.40 19.87 -16.45
CA VAL A 123 12.24 19.49 -17.29
C VAL A 123 12.25 18.01 -17.63
N LEU A 124 11.25 17.25 -17.16
CA LEU A 124 11.13 15.85 -17.57
C LEU A 124 10.68 15.74 -19.03
N PRO A 125 11.28 14.80 -19.81
CA PRO A 125 10.89 14.55 -21.21
C PRO A 125 9.56 13.81 -21.35
N PHE A 126 8.89 13.46 -20.26
CA PHE A 126 7.62 12.75 -20.20
C PHE A 126 6.70 13.33 -19.13
N SER A 127 5.42 12.96 -19.16
CA SER A 127 4.40 13.45 -18.21
C SER A 127 3.73 12.27 -17.48
N GLU A 128 2.78 12.59 -16.59
CA GLU A 128 1.92 11.61 -15.91
C GLU A 128 1.06 10.77 -16.87
N LYS A 129 0.97 11.16 -18.17
CA LYS A 129 0.26 10.44 -19.23
C LYS A 129 1.12 9.37 -19.90
N ALA A 130 2.43 9.37 -19.64
CA ALA A 130 3.33 8.34 -20.19
C ALA A 130 2.91 6.92 -19.81
N SER A 131 3.38 5.94 -20.60
CA SER A 131 3.06 4.54 -20.33
C SER A 131 3.67 4.08 -18.98
N PRO A 132 3.07 3.08 -18.30
CA PRO A 132 3.60 2.55 -17.05
C PRO A 132 5.07 2.09 -17.16
N GLU A 133 5.44 1.53 -18.32
CA GLU A 133 6.79 1.01 -18.60
C GLU A 133 7.82 2.16 -18.65
N VAL A 134 7.46 3.26 -19.31
CA VAL A 134 8.32 4.46 -19.39
C VAL A 134 8.52 5.05 -18.00
N ILE A 135 7.42 5.25 -17.26
CA ILE A 135 7.49 5.81 -15.90
C ILE A 135 8.34 4.91 -15.00
N LYS A 136 8.12 3.59 -15.01
CA LYS A 136 8.87 2.65 -14.18
C LYS A 136 10.35 2.61 -14.55
N ARG A 137 10.69 2.66 -15.84
CA ARG A 137 12.07 2.66 -16.32
C ARG A 137 12.82 3.93 -15.88
N GLU A 138 12.19 5.09 -16.03
CA GLU A 138 12.83 6.39 -15.79
C GLU A 138 12.87 6.78 -14.29
N THR A 139 11.84 6.38 -13.52
CA THR A 139 11.70 6.83 -12.12
C THR A 139 11.81 5.69 -11.10
N GLY A 140 11.72 4.44 -11.53
CA GLY A 140 11.59 3.28 -10.64
C GLY A 140 10.20 3.15 -9.98
N LEU A 141 9.30 4.10 -10.20
CA LEU A 141 7.99 4.16 -9.55
C LEU A 141 6.89 3.50 -10.39
N SER A 142 5.85 3.01 -9.73
CA SER A 142 4.61 2.67 -10.43
C SER A 142 3.92 3.94 -10.94
N LYS A 143 3.08 3.82 -11.98
CA LYS A 143 2.32 4.97 -12.53
C LYS A 143 1.44 5.63 -11.47
N ALA A 144 0.87 4.86 -10.54
CA ALA A 144 0.06 5.37 -9.44
C ALA A 144 0.90 6.17 -8.44
N ALA A 145 2.07 5.65 -8.01
CA ALA A 145 3.01 6.32 -7.13
C ALA A 145 3.53 7.62 -7.77
N PHE A 146 3.93 7.56 -9.04
CA PHE A 146 4.38 8.72 -9.80
C PHE A 146 3.32 9.82 -9.85
N LYS A 147 2.06 9.49 -10.19
CA LYS A 147 0.95 10.47 -10.21
C LYS A 147 0.71 11.11 -8.85
N ARG A 148 0.78 10.34 -7.75
CA ARG A 148 0.62 10.89 -6.39
C ARG A 148 1.74 11.87 -6.06
N ALA A 149 3.00 11.49 -6.30
CA ALA A 149 4.15 12.33 -6.03
C ALA A 149 4.14 13.63 -6.87
N ILE A 150 3.77 13.55 -8.16
CA ILE A 150 3.56 14.73 -9.02
C ILE A 150 2.45 15.63 -8.46
N GLY A 151 1.31 15.06 -8.04
CA GLY A 151 0.21 15.82 -7.44
C GLY A 151 0.63 16.53 -6.14
N HIS A 152 1.43 15.87 -5.30
CA HIS A 152 2.00 16.44 -4.09
C HIS A 152 2.94 17.61 -4.40
N LEU A 153 3.94 17.41 -5.26
CA LEU A 153 4.88 18.45 -5.68
C LEU A 153 4.20 19.65 -6.34
N TYR A 154 3.16 19.41 -7.14
CA TYR A 154 2.36 20.48 -7.75
C TYR A 154 1.61 21.30 -6.70
N LYS A 155 0.97 20.63 -5.72
CA LYS A 155 0.29 21.29 -4.60
C LYS A 155 1.26 22.14 -3.75
N GLU A 156 2.48 21.68 -3.57
CA GLU A 156 3.54 22.40 -2.88
C GLU A 156 4.21 23.49 -3.75
N ARG A 157 3.76 23.66 -5.00
CA ARG A 157 4.33 24.61 -5.97
C ARG A 157 5.80 24.37 -6.32
N LYS A 158 6.32 23.18 -6.04
CA LYS A 158 7.70 22.79 -6.39
C LYS A 158 7.87 22.46 -7.88
N ILE A 159 6.76 22.17 -8.55
CA ILE A 159 6.72 21.89 -10.00
C ILE A 159 5.55 22.59 -10.66
N THR A 160 5.66 22.78 -11.99
CA THR A 160 4.56 23.20 -12.87
C THR A 160 4.29 22.15 -13.93
N LEU A 161 3.03 22.09 -14.36
CA LEU A 161 2.57 21.20 -15.43
C LEU A 161 2.18 22.05 -16.61
N ASP A 162 3.04 22.11 -17.64
CA ASP A 162 2.82 22.95 -18.82
C ASP A 162 3.08 22.17 -20.10
N GLY A 163 2.13 22.24 -21.04
CA GLY A 163 2.23 21.60 -22.36
C GLY A 163 2.51 20.11 -22.33
N GLY A 164 2.04 19.39 -21.28
CA GLY A 164 2.31 17.96 -21.10
C GLY A 164 3.73 17.65 -20.62
N LYS A 165 4.44 18.64 -20.11
CA LYS A 165 5.77 18.51 -19.49
C LYS A 165 5.70 18.86 -18.01
N ILE A 166 6.55 18.23 -17.22
CA ILE A 166 6.72 18.50 -15.80
C ILE A 166 7.99 19.35 -15.67
N ARG A 167 7.85 20.53 -15.09
CA ARG A 167 8.96 21.48 -14.90
C ARG A 167 9.16 21.77 -13.42
N LYS A 168 10.41 21.87 -12.99
CA LYS A 168 10.75 22.35 -11.66
C LYS A 168 10.44 23.85 -11.55
N SER A 169 9.75 24.25 -10.48
CA SER A 169 9.56 25.67 -10.17
C SER A 169 10.81 26.21 -9.49
N PHE A 170 11.38 27.25 -10.03
CA PHE A 170 12.41 28.05 -9.35
C PHE A 170 11.68 29.16 -8.58
N VAL A 171 11.45 28.94 -7.28
CA VAL A 171 10.98 29.99 -6.36
C VAL A 171 12.18 30.53 -5.61
#